data_ab51687edc895a8b52cb3fb5afade210
#
_entry.id   ab51687edc895a8b52cb3fb5afade210
#
_cell.length_a   1.000
_cell.length_b   1.000
_cell.length_c   1.000
_cell.angle_alpha   90.00
_cell.angle_beta   90.00
_cell.angle_gamma   90.00
#
_symmetry.space_group_name_H-M   'P 1'
#
loop_
_entity.id
_entity.type
_entity.pdbx_description
1 polymer ?
#
loop_
_entity_poly.entity_id
_entity_poly.type
_entity_poly.pdbx_seq_one_letter_code
_entity_poly.pdbx_strand_id
1 'polypeptide(L)'
;MSTFAHLPWDIQQFLAAPVPTTESTPSPPTVPCSRVLSFYQNDLPALPSRYHLDDLHTHLSHNYSQLESNHSFIQWWFPLRTPGVNAQAPLLTSNPNELIALRTDPEVQRRFRNSYEIMLDFYGFALDDFDSGRIKRTEHYEARYRNLVKNSHNWLRLSRILKSCAEFGLEYLNAALLLFILVEQNPSSPNGLLSDRSLIRSMDQYWRYCIRNEEEREWVVRVIDEVRRGEREWTQTEYEQAIWRRKVTGSFREDVQAN
;
A
#
# COMPACT_ATOMS: atom_id res chain seq x y z
N MET A 1 5.63 -20.79 -19.43
CA MET A 1 5.57 -19.35 -19.83
C MET A 1 5.09 -18.59 -18.60
N SER A 2 5.68 -17.44 -18.28
CA SER A 2 5.27 -16.70 -17.08
C SER A 2 3.80 -16.28 -17.20
N THR A 3 2.97 -16.63 -16.23
CA THR A 3 1.54 -16.31 -16.15
C THR A 3 1.29 -14.79 -16.19
N PHE A 4 2.33 -13.98 -15.97
CA PHE A 4 2.28 -12.52 -15.86
C PHE A 4 2.84 -11.75 -17.05
N ALA A 5 3.14 -12.42 -18.19
CA ALA A 5 3.80 -11.78 -19.34
C ALA A 5 3.03 -10.60 -19.95
N HIS A 6 1.71 -10.49 -19.69
CA HIS A 6 0.85 -9.41 -20.16
C HIS A 6 0.85 -8.16 -19.26
N LEU A 7 1.40 -8.27 -18.04
CA LEU A 7 1.43 -7.18 -17.07
C LEU A 7 2.61 -6.23 -17.32
N PRO A 8 2.56 -4.97 -16.82
CA PRO A 8 3.71 -4.07 -16.85
C PRO A 8 4.94 -4.70 -16.17
N TRP A 9 6.12 -4.42 -16.70
CA TRP A 9 7.37 -5.04 -16.26
C TRP A 9 7.63 -4.89 -14.76
N ASP A 10 7.34 -3.73 -14.18
CA ASP A 10 7.53 -3.45 -12.76
C ASP A 10 6.58 -4.27 -11.86
N ILE A 11 5.40 -4.62 -12.37
CA ILE A 11 4.46 -5.54 -11.70
C ILE A 11 4.96 -6.97 -11.81
N GLN A 12 5.47 -7.38 -12.98
CA GLN A 12 6.06 -8.71 -13.13
C GLN A 12 7.22 -8.92 -12.15
N GLN A 13 8.12 -7.94 -12.02
CA GLN A 13 9.23 -7.99 -11.05
C GLN A 13 8.74 -8.07 -9.60
N PHE A 14 7.71 -7.30 -9.27
CA PHE A 14 7.12 -7.32 -7.93
C PHE A 14 6.51 -8.69 -7.58
N LEU A 15 5.75 -9.29 -8.49
CA LEU A 15 5.10 -10.59 -8.27
C LEU A 15 6.09 -11.75 -8.25
N ALA A 16 7.17 -11.67 -9.05
CA ALA A 16 8.23 -12.68 -9.09
C ALA A 16 9.18 -12.62 -7.88
N ALA A 17 9.15 -11.53 -7.10
CA ALA A 17 10.08 -11.35 -5.98
C ALA A 17 9.80 -12.37 -4.86
N PRO A 18 10.84 -13.02 -4.29
CA PRO A 18 10.67 -14.02 -3.26
C PRO A 18 10.05 -13.43 -2.00
N VAL A 19 9.08 -14.15 -1.42
CA VAL A 19 8.47 -13.83 -0.14
C VAL A 19 9.06 -14.78 0.91
N PRO A 20 9.53 -14.28 2.08
CA PRO A 20 10.00 -15.16 3.13
C PRO A 20 8.82 -15.99 3.65
N THR A 21 9.02 -17.31 3.74
CA THR A 21 8.09 -18.20 4.43
C THR A 21 8.34 -18.11 5.93
N THR A 22 7.28 -18.17 6.74
CA THR A 22 7.35 -18.16 8.21
C THR A 22 8.11 -19.35 8.81
N GLU A 23 8.38 -20.39 8.01
CA GLU A 23 9.18 -21.56 8.38
C GLU A 23 10.70 -21.31 8.36
N SER A 24 11.14 -20.19 7.84
CA SER A 24 12.55 -19.81 7.85
C SER A 24 12.93 -19.44 9.29
N THR A 25 13.49 -20.38 10.05
CA THR A 25 14.07 -20.10 11.36
C THR A 25 15.11 -18.99 11.20
N PRO A 26 15.06 -17.92 12.01
CA PRO A 26 16.06 -16.86 11.95
C PRO A 26 17.43 -17.49 12.24
N SER A 27 18.35 -17.42 11.30
CA SER A 27 19.75 -17.69 11.58
C SER A 27 20.26 -16.60 12.54
N PRO A 28 21.16 -16.92 13.48
CA PRO A 28 21.68 -15.93 14.41
C PRO A 28 22.26 -14.74 13.64
N PRO A 29 22.14 -13.50 14.17
CA PRO A 29 22.47 -12.27 13.45
C PRO A 29 23.97 -12.10 13.26
N THR A 30 24.50 -12.67 12.19
CA THR A 30 25.88 -12.42 11.72
C THR A 30 25.90 -11.46 10.52
N VAL A 31 24.73 -10.97 10.09
CA VAL A 31 24.61 -10.05 8.96
C VAL A 31 24.47 -8.62 9.50
N PRO A 32 25.25 -7.65 9.00
CA PRO A 32 25.07 -6.25 9.36
C PRO A 32 23.62 -5.83 9.17
N CYS A 33 23.08 -5.08 10.14
CA CYS A 33 21.72 -4.54 10.04
C CYS A 33 21.59 -3.76 8.72
N SER A 34 20.55 -4.07 7.93
CA SER A 34 20.35 -3.37 6.68
C SER A 34 20.03 -1.89 6.92
N ARG A 35 20.35 -1.03 5.96
CA ARG A 35 20.01 0.40 6.06
C ARG A 35 18.50 0.64 6.14
N VAL A 36 17.67 -0.21 5.54
CA VAL A 36 16.22 -0.15 5.66
C VAL A 36 15.79 -0.47 7.09
N LEU A 37 16.31 -1.57 7.65
CA LEU A 37 15.98 -1.95 9.03
C LEU A 37 16.47 -0.89 10.03
N SER A 38 17.72 -0.40 9.90
CA SER A 38 18.25 0.68 10.75
C SER A 38 17.41 1.96 10.66
N PHE A 39 16.88 2.31 9.47
CA PHE A 39 16.00 3.45 9.32
C PHE A 39 14.67 3.23 10.07
N TYR A 40 14.07 2.03 9.95
CA TYR A 40 12.83 1.71 10.63
C TYR A 40 12.99 1.48 12.14
N GLN A 41 14.21 1.15 12.61
CA GLN A 41 14.57 1.13 14.04
C GLN A 41 14.84 2.53 14.59
N ASN A 42 14.80 3.56 13.72
CA ASN A 42 15.06 4.96 14.07
C ASN A 42 16.52 5.26 14.41
N ASP A 43 17.46 4.40 13.94
CA ASP A 43 18.89 4.52 14.17
C ASP A 43 19.62 5.23 13.01
N LEU A 44 19.02 5.25 11.83
CA LEU A 44 19.57 5.85 10.61
C LEU A 44 18.68 6.99 10.12
N PRO A 45 19.21 8.21 9.92
CA PRO A 45 18.44 9.31 9.37
C PRO A 45 18.26 9.19 7.85
N ALA A 46 17.12 9.70 7.35
CA ALA A 46 16.85 9.83 5.92
C ALA A 46 17.70 10.92 5.26
N LEU A 47 18.14 10.70 4.04
CA LEU A 47 18.86 11.71 3.25
C LEU A 47 17.97 12.26 2.13
N PRO A 48 18.08 13.55 1.80
CA PRO A 48 19.05 14.54 2.31
C PRO A 48 18.62 15.24 3.60
N SER A 49 17.40 15.00 4.13
CA SER A 49 16.80 15.74 5.26
C SER A 49 17.60 15.63 6.57
N ARG A 50 18.28 14.51 6.78
CA ARG A 50 18.95 14.12 8.03
C ARG A 50 18.02 13.93 9.23
N TYR A 51 16.70 13.80 8.98
CA TYR A 51 15.73 13.46 10.01
C TYR A 51 15.63 11.95 10.20
N HIS A 52 15.49 11.51 11.44
CA HIS A 52 15.07 10.15 11.75
C HIS A 52 13.58 9.94 11.39
N LEU A 53 13.13 8.71 11.37
CA LEU A 53 11.76 8.40 10.89
C LEU A 53 10.70 9.05 11.77
N ASP A 54 10.83 9.00 13.08
CA ASP A 54 9.86 9.59 14.02
C ASP A 54 9.82 11.14 13.88
N ASP A 55 10.98 11.79 13.61
CA ASP A 55 11.04 13.22 13.31
C ASP A 55 10.35 13.55 11.98
N LEU A 56 10.58 12.71 10.95
CA LEU A 56 9.90 12.88 9.66
C LEU A 56 8.38 12.74 9.80
N HIS A 57 7.89 11.81 10.60
CA HIS A 57 6.47 11.68 10.88
C HIS A 57 5.92 12.96 11.51
N THR A 58 6.59 13.48 12.54
CA THR A 58 6.18 14.72 13.22
C THR A 58 6.19 15.92 12.26
N HIS A 59 7.18 16.02 11.38
CA HIS A 59 7.37 17.16 10.50
C HIS A 59 6.39 17.17 9.31
N LEU A 60 6.03 15.97 8.83
CA LEU A 60 5.21 15.81 7.64
C LEU A 60 3.74 15.53 7.92
N SER A 61 3.37 15.08 9.13
CA SER A 61 1.99 14.84 9.52
C SER A 61 1.17 16.13 9.32
N HIS A 62 0.05 16.05 8.60
CA HIS A 62 -0.84 17.15 8.23
C HIS A 62 -0.17 18.30 7.45
N ASN A 63 1.11 18.17 7.09
CA ASN A 63 1.81 19.15 6.28
C ASN A 63 1.66 18.83 4.79
N TYR A 64 0.45 19.01 4.27
CA TYR A 64 0.09 18.62 2.90
C TYR A 64 0.93 19.31 1.83
N SER A 65 1.40 20.54 2.07
CA SER A 65 2.27 21.25 1.15
C SER A 65 3.63 20.56 1.03
N GLN A 66 4.23 20.16 2.15
CA GLN A 66 5.50 19.44 2.16
C GLN A 66 5.34 18.02 1.61
N LEU A 67 4.27 17.32 1.97
CA LEU A 67 3.97 16.00 1.41
C LEU A 67 3.80 16.06 -0.11
N GLU A 68 3.22 17.13 -0.67
CA GLU A 68 3.08 17.30 -2.12
C GLU A 68 4.41 17.60 -2.80
N SER A 69 5.16 18.60 -2.32
CA SER A 69 6.33 19.13 -3.00
C SER A 69 7.64 18.39 -2.72
N ASN A 70 7.76 17.72 -1.57
CA ASN A 70 8.95 16.97 -1.22
C ASN A 70 8.89 15.55 -1.83
N HIS A 71 9.85 15.23 -2.70
CA HIS A 71 9.94 13.92 -3.34
C HIS A 71 11.00 13.01 -2.72
N SER A 72 11.68 13.44 -1.66
CA SER A 72 12.82 12.71 -1.12
C SER A 72 12.44 11.68 -0.05
N PHE A 73 11.31 11.86 0.67
CA PHE A 73 10.93 11.01 1.79
C PHE A 73 10.28 9.69 1.37
N ILE A 74 9.53 9.67 0.26
CA ILE A 74 8.66 8.56 -0.10
C ILE A 74 9.41 7.24 -0.32
N GLN A 75 10.66 7.28 -0.80
CA GLN A 75 11.48 6.09 -0.98
C GLN A 75 12.05 5.55 0.33
N TRP A 76 12.20 6.40 1.35
CA TRP A 76 12.56 5.99 2.69
C TRP A 76 11.40 5.35 3.43
N TRP A 77 10.23 5.99 3.35
CA TRP A 77 9.01 5.50 4.01
C TRP A 77 8.44 4.23 3.37
N PHE A 78 8.62 4.04 2.07
CA PHE A 78 8.11 2.90 1.34
C PHE A 78 9.21 2.31 0.46
N PRO A 79 10.18 1.61 1.09
CA PRO A 79 11.30 1.05 0.36
C PRO A 79 10.86 -0.11 -0.54
N LEU A 80 11.52 -0.24 -1.68
CA LEU A 80 11.34 -1.33 -2.63
C LEU A 80 12.70 -1.91 -3.00
N ARG A 81 12.71 -3.05 -3.69
CA ARG A 81 13.91 -3.71 -4.23
C ARG A 81 14.46 -3.02 -5.47
N THR A 82 13.67 -2.15 -6.08
CA THR A 82 14.05 -1.38 -7.27
C THR A 82 14.31 0.09 -6.89
N PRO A 83 15.32 0.74 -7.52
CA PRO A 83 15.62 2.13 -7.24
C PRO A 83 14.45 3.06 -7.57
N GLY A 84 14.35 4.14 -6.81
CA GLY A 84 13.42 5.23 -7.05
C GLY A 84 14.15 6.51 -7.45
N VAL A 85 13.43 7.64 -7.42
CA VAL A 85 13.98 8.96 -7.80
C VAL A 85 15.06 9.41 -6.81
N ASN A 86 14.88 9.16 -5.51
CA ASN A 86 15.91 9.45 -4.51
C ASN A 86 16.92 8.29 -4.44
N ALA A 87 18.06 8.45 -5.12
CA ALA A 87 19.12 7.46 -5.13
C ALA A 87 19.82 7.25 -3.77
N GLN A 88 19.61 8.12 -2.79
CA GLN A 88 20.17 7.99 -1.44
C GLN A 88 19.34 7.06 -0.54
N ALA A 89 18.08 6.82 -0.89
CA ALA A 89 17.22 5.92 -0.15
C ALA A 89 17.70 4.46 -0.32
N PRO A 90 17.73 3.67 0.75
CA PRO A 90 18.16 2.28 0.69
C PRO A 90 17.14 1.43 -0.06
N LEU A 91 17.63 0.37 -0.69
CA LEU A 91 16.78 -0.65 -1.30
C LEU A 91 16.58 -1.81 -0.34
N LEU A 92 15.41 -2.43 -0.42
CA LEU A 92 15.17 -3.72 0.21
C LEU A 92 16.08 -4.77 -0.41
N THR A 93 16.66 -5.60 0.43
CA THR A 93 17.45 -6.74 -0.02
C THR A 93 16.57 -7.98 -0.18
N SER A 94 17.12 -9.02 -0.76
CA SER A 94 16.48 -10.34 -0.78
C SER A 94 16.86 -11.19 0.45
N ASN A 95 17.47 -10.58 1.47
CA ASN A 95 17.85 -11.28 2.69
C ASN A 95 16.60 -11.67 3.50
N PRO A 96 16.33 -12.96 3.69
CA PRO A 96 15.16 -13.42 4.44
C PRO A 96 15.10 -12.85 5.86
N ASN A 97 16.24 -12.73 6.55
CA ASN A 97 16.28 -12.21 7.93
C ASN A 97 15.85 -10.73 7.99
N GLU A 98 16.24 -9.90 7.01
CA GLU A 98 15.76 -8.52 6.90
C GLU A 98 14.24 -8.51 6.73
N LEU A 99 13.73 -9.27 5.76
CA LEU A 99 12.31 -9.31 5.45
C LEU A 99 11.46 -9.85 6.62
N ILE A 100 11.98 -10.83 7.36
CA ILE A 100 11.34 -11.33 8.58
C ILE A 100 11.32 -10.23 9.64
N ALA A 101 12.44 -9.56 9.90
CA ALA A 101 12.51 -8.47 10.88
C ALA A 101 11.53 -7.33 10.54
N LEU A 102 11.47 -6.91 9.27
CA LEU A 102 10.52 -5.88 8.82
C LEU A 102 9.05 -6.27 9.05
N ARG A 103 8.73 -7.56 9.03
CA ARG A 103 7.36 -8.08 9.20
C ARG A 103 6.98 -8.38 10.64
N THR A 104 7.96 -8.66 11.51
CA THR A 104 7.70 -9.18 12.86
C THR A 104 8.14 -8.25 13.99
N ASP A 105 9.02 -7.30 13.74
CA ASP A 105 9.41 -6.31 14.74
C ASP A 105 8.26 -5.32 15.00
N PRO A 106 7.71 -5.26 16.22
CA PRO A 106 6.55 -4.41 16.53
C PRO A 106 6.79 -2.92 16.32
N GLU A 107 8.02 -2.43 16.58
CA GLU A 107 8.36 -1.02 16.40
C GLU A 107 8.51 -0.65 14.93
N VAL A 108 9.07 -1.55 14.12
CA VAL A 108 9.12 -1.41 12.67
C VAL A 108 7.70 -1.36 12.11
N GLN A 109 6.83 -2.28 12.52
CA GLN A 109 5.44 -2.33 12.08
C GLN A 109 4.64 -1.09 12.50
N ARG A 110 4.85 -0.61 13.73
CA ARG A 110 4.23 0.61 14.24
C ARG A 110 4.64 1.83 13.40
N ARG A 111 5.93 1.97 13.08
CA ARG A 111 6.44 3.08 12.27
C ARG A 111 5.99 2.99 10.82
N PHE A 112 5.95 1.80 10.24
CA PHE A 112 5.40 1.61 8.89
C PHE A 112 3.92 2.00 8.84
N ARG A 113 3.14 1.53 9.80
CA ARG A 113 1.72 1.91 9.93
C ARG A 113 1.55 3.42 10.02
N ASN A 114 2.35 4.11 10.84
CA ASN A 114 2.28 5.57 10.96
C ASN A 114 2.59 6.27 9.63
N SER A 115 3.63 5.82 8.89
CA SER A 115 3.90 6.31 7.53
C SER A 115 2.72 6.11 6.60
N TYR A 116 2.07 4.95 6.67
CA TYR A 116 0.90 4.61 5.86
C TYR A 116 -0.29 5.51 6.20
N GLU A 117 -0.61 5.70 7.48
CA GLU A 117 -1.71 6.54 7.96
C GLU A 117 -1.52 8.02 7.54
N ILE A 118 -0.30 8.57 7.64
CA ILE A 118 0.01 9.93 7.17
C ILE A 118 -0.22 10.06 5.66
N MET A 119 0.15 9.06 4.87
CA MET A 119 -0.09 9.09 3.43
C MET A 119 -1.55 8.87 3.06
N LEU A 120 -2.27 8.06 3.81
CA LEU A 120 -3.72 7.94 3.65
C LEU A 120 -4.41 9.29 3.89
N ASP A 121 -4.10 9.97 4.99
CA ASP A 121 -4.65 11.30 5.31
C ASP A 121 -4.32 12.32 4.21
N PHE A 122 -3.09 12.30 3.69
CA PHE A 122 -2.70 13.13 2.55
C PHE A 122 -3.56 12.90 1.31
N TYR A 123 -4.04 11.67 1.10
CA TYR A 123 -4.95 11.33 -0.01
C TYR A 123 -6.43 11.50 0.32
N GLY A 124 -6.80 11.83 1.55
CA GLY A 124 -8.19 11.99 2.00
C GLY A 124 -8.83 10.71 2.53
N PHE A 125 -8.01 9.72 2.85
CA PHE A 125 -8.42 8.46 3.46
C PHE A 125 -7.98 8.40 4.92
N ALA A 126 -8.67 7.62 5.73
CA ALA A 126 -8.26 7.29 7.09
C ALA A 126 -8.39 5.79 7.33
N LEU A 127 -7.42 5.20 8.00
CA LEU A 127 -7.48 3.82 8.46
C LEU A 127 -8.34 3.78 9.72
N ASP A 128 -9.52 3.18 9.62
CA ASP A 128 -10.50 3.12 10.70
C ASP A 128 -10.29 1.91 11.61
N ASP A 129 -9.90 0.77 11.01
CA ASP A 129 -9.56 -0.47 11.71
C ASP A 129 -8.36 -1.12 11.02
N PHE A 130 -7.24 -1.21 11.74
CA PHE A 130 -6.01 -1.77 11.19
C PHE A 130 -6.13 -3.25 10.91
N ASP A 131 -6.78 -4.03 11.77
CA ASP A 131 -6.81 -5.49 11.67
C ASP A 131 -7.58 -5.98 10.44
N SER A 132 -8.65 -5.29 10.09
CA SER A 132 -9.42 -5.55 8.86
C SER A 132 -8.94 -4.76 7.65
N GLY A 133 -8.16 -3.69 7.88
CA GLY A 133 -7.75 -2.74 6.85
C GLY A 133 -8.85 -1.74 6.47
N ARG A 134 -9.91 -1.60 7.27
CA ARG A 134 -11.06 -0.74 6.97
C ARG A 134 -10.64 0.71 6.77
N ILE A 135 -11.02 1.26 5.63
CA ILE A 135 -10.78 2.65 5.23
C ILE A 135 -12.08 3.44 5.29
N LYS A 136 -11.95 4.71 5.66
CA LYS A 136 -13.01 5.72 5.57
C LYS A 136 -12.48 7.03 5.00
N ARG A 137 -13.38 7.97 4.68
CA ARG A 137 -13.00 9.34 4.29
C ARG A 137 -12.53 10.13 5.51
N THR A 138 -11.58 11.04 5.30
CA THR A 138 -11.28 12.11 6.28
C THR A 138 -12.30 13.24 6.18
N GLU A 139 -12.29 14.16 7.13
CA GLU A 139 -13.14 15.36 7.07
C GLU A 139 -12.80 16.27 5.87
N HIS A 140 -11.55 16.23 5.43
CA HIS A 140 -11.04 17.07 4.33
C HIS A 140 -10.90 16.32 3.00
N TYR A 141 -11.53 15.15 2.85
CA TYR A 141 -11.36 14.24 1.74
C TYR A 141 -11.55 14.90 0.37
N GLU A 142 -12.51 15.81 0.19
CA GLU A 142 -12.77 16.43 -1.10
C GLU A 142 -11.56 17.18 -1.67
N ALA A 143 -10.92 18.01 -0.84
CA ALA A 143 -9.73 18.74 -1.24
C ALA A 143 -8.57 17.79 -1.56
N ARG A 144 -8.44 16.71 -0.82
CA ARG A 144 -7.39 15.68 -1.01
C ARG A 144 -7.65 14.84 -2.25
N TYR A 145 -8.89 14.46 -2.53
CA TYR A 145 -9.27 13.75 -3.76
C TYR A 145 -8.98 14.61 -5.00
N ARG A 146 -9.35 15.90 -4.98
CA ARG A 146 -9.00 16.82 -6.07
C ARG A 146 -7.49 16.91 -6.27
N ASN A 147 -6.71 16.92 -5.18
CA ASN A 147 -5.25 16.88 -5.24
C ASN A 147 -4.73 15.58 -5.86
N LEU A 148 -5.26 14.44 -5.44
CA LEU A 148 -4.88 13.12 -5.95
C LEU A 148 -5.16 12.99 -7.44
N VAL A 149 -6.32 13.45 -7.90
CA VAL A 149 -6.70 13.44 -9.32
C VAL A 149 -5.83 14.37 -10.15
N LYS A 150 -5.55 15.58 -9.66
CA LYS A 150 -4.78 16.60 -10.39
C LYS A 150 -3.31 16.23 -10.55
N ASN A 151 -2.71 15.57 -9.58
CA ASN A 151 -1.26 15.38 -9.48
C ASN A 151 -0.88 13.91 -9.71
N SER A 152 -0.62 13.55 -10.95
CA SER A 152 -0.37 12.16 -11.38
C SER A 152 0.85 11.49 -10.74
N HIS A 153 1.84 12.27 -10.25
CA HIS A 153 2.96 11.69 -9.50
C HIS A 153 2.51 10.99 -8.20
N ASN A 154 1.35 11.35 -7.66
CA ASN A 154 0.76 10.67 -6.51
C ASN A 154 0.27 9.25 -6.85
N TRP A 155 -0.05 8.96 -8.12
CA TRP A 155 -0.42 7.62 -8.55
C TRP A 155 0.78 6.67 -8.51
N LEU A 156 1.97 7.18 -8.85
CA LEU A 156 3.23 6.42 -8.71
C LEU A 156 3.60 6.21 -7.23
N ARG A 157 3.33 7.20 -6.38
CA ARG A 157 3.51 7.06 -4.93
C ARG A 157 2.57 5.98 -4.35
N LEU A 158 1.29 5.97 -4.78
CA LEU A 158 0.34 4.94 -4.40
C LEU A 158 0.81 3.54 -4.82
N SER A 159 1.28 3.37 -6.06
CA SER A 159 1.87 2.10 -6.52
C SER A 159 3.03 1.65 -5.63
N ARG A 160 3.88 2.59 -5.20
CA ARG A 160 5.00 2.32 -4.29
C ARG A 160 4.53 1.90 -2.91
N ILE A 161 3.55 2.59 -2.34
CA ILE A 161 2.96 2.29 -1.04
C ILE A 161 2.38 0.86 -1.04
N LEU A 162 1.54 0.53 -2.03
CA LEU A 162 0.95 -0.79 -2.17
C LEU A 162 2.00 -1.90 -2.25
N LYS A 163 3.04 -1.73 -3.07
CA LYS A 163 4.13 -2.70 -3.17
C LYS A 163 4.88 -2.85 -1.85
N SER A 164 5.14 -1.74 -1.16
CA SER A 164 5.84 -1.75 0.12
C SER A 164 5.00 -2.40 1.24
N CYS A 165 3.67 -2.18 1.28
CA CYS A 165 2.78 -2.90 2.19
C CYS A 165 2.93 -4.42 2.07
N ALA A 166 3.02 -4.94 0.84
CA ALA A 166 3.23 -6.37 0.62
C ALA A 166 4.63 -6.84 1.08
N GLU A 167 5.68 -6.01 0.93
CA GLU A 167 7.01 -6.33 1.47
C GLU A 167 7.00 -6.43 3.01
N PHE A 168 6.24 -5.57 3.67
CA PHE A 168 6.10 -5.54 5.14
C PHE A 168 5.05 -6.55 5.67
N GLY A 169 4.48 -7.41 4.83
CA GLY A 169 3.50 -8.42 5.25
C GLY A 169 2.08 -7.86 5.51
N LEU A 170 1.80 -6.66 5.05
CA LEU A 170 0.55 -5.92 5.26
C LEU A 170 -0.27 -5.79 3.96
N GLU A 171 -0.16 -6.76 3.06
CA GLU A 171 -0.81 -6.65 1.75
C GLU A 171 -2.34 -6.67 1.78
N TYR A 172 -2.96 -7.14 2.87
CA TYR A 172 -4.40 -7.04 3.06
C TYR A 172 -4.89 -5.57 3.10
N LEU A 173 -4.02 -4.63 3.51
CA LEU A 173 -4.31 -3.19 3.41
C LEU A 173 -4.48 -2.75 1.96
N ASN A 174 -3.80 -3.41 1.02
CA ASN A 174 -3.93 -3.12 -0.41
C ASN A 174 -5.33 -3.46 -0.92
N ALA A 175 -5.81 -4.68 -0.62
CA ALA A 175 -7.15 -5.09 -1.01
C ALA A 175 -8.21 -4.16 -0.41
N ALA A 176 -8.13 -3.86 0.88
CA ALA A 176 -9.06 -2.96 1.56
C ALA A 176 -9.09 -1.55 0.93
N LEU A 177 -7.90 -0.98 0.67
CA LEU A 177 -7.79 0.35 0.04
C LEU A 177 -8.33 0.36 -1.39
N LEU A 178 -7.99 -0.65 -2.20
CA LEU A 178 -8.46 -0.74 -3.58
C LEU A 178 -9.98 -0.90 -3.67
N LEU A 179 -10.56 -1.72 -2.81
CA LEU A 179 -12.01 -1.91 -2.73
C LEU A 179 -12.73 -0.64 -2.26
N PHE A 180 -12.11 0.13 -1.35
CA PHE A 180 -12.64 1.43 -0.94
C PHE A 180 -12.54 2.47 -2.06
N ILE A 181 -11.40 2.56 -2.76
CA ILE A 181 -11.25 3.44 -3.93
C ILE A 181 -12.28 3.07 -5.01
N LEU A 182 -12.61 1.79 -5.19
CA LEU A 182 -13.63 1.35 -6.12
C LEU A 182 -15.02 1.91 -5.78
N VAL A 183 -15.39 1.99 -4.48
CA VAL A 183 -16.60 2.69 -4.03
C VAL A 183 -16.55 4.17 -4.41
N GLU A 184 -15.42 4.84 -4.18
CA GLU A 184 -15.24 6.27 -4.44
C GLU A 184 -15.21 6.61 -5.94
N GLN A 185 -14.95 5.61 -6.80
CA GLN A 185 -15.00 5.73 -8.26
C GLN A 185 -16.40 5.54 -8.83
N ASN A 186 -17.39 5.12 -8.03
CA ASN A 186 -18.76 5.00 -8.47
C ASN A 186 -19.33 6.41 -8.78
N PRO A 187 -19.85 6.66 -10.01
CA PRO A 187 -20.45 7.95 -10.37
C PRO A 187 -21.61 8.38 -9.47
N SER A 188 -22.31 7.40 -8.86
CA SER A 188 -23.38 7.63 -7.87
C SER A 188 -22.87 7.92 -6.46
N SER A 189 -21.55 7.79 -6.21
CA SER A 189 -20.93 8.26 -4.95
C SER A 189 -21.11 9.77 -4.82
N PRO A 190 -21.32 10.31 -3.61
CA PRO A 190 -21.78 11.70 -3.39
C PRO A 190 -21.05 12.78 -4.17
N ASN A 191 -19.88 12.52 -4.72
CA ASN A 191 -19.16 13.51 -5.52
C ASN A 191 -18.44 12.93 -6.74
N GLY A 192 -18.36 11.61 -6.94
CA GLY A 192 -17.66 10.97 -8.08
C GLY A 192 -16.22 11.46 -8.28
N LEU A 193 -15.59 12.00 -7.23
CA LEU A 193 -14.32 12.75 -7.34
C LEU A 193 -13.15 11.89 -7.78
N LEU A 194 -13.19 10.57 -7.54
CA LEU A 194 -12.14 9.63 -7.97
C LEU A 194 -12.49 8.90 -9.28
N SER A 195 -13.55 9.34 -9.99
CA SER A 195 -13.97 8.77 -11.28
C SER A 195 -13.16 9.28 -12.49
N ASP A 196 -12.03 9.98 -12.26
CA ASP A 196 -11.13 10.40 -13.34
C ASP A 196 -10.59 9.22 -14.13
N ARG A 197 -10.64 9.30 -15.46
CA ARG A 197 -10.25 8.20 -16.36
C ARG A 197 -8.79 7.77 -16.20
N SER A 198 -7.90 8.70 -15.92
CA SER A 198 -6.46 8.41 -15.81
C SER A 198 -6.16 7.75 -14.46
N LEU A 199 -6.87 8.16 -13.40
CA LEU A 199 -6.77 7.52 -12.09
C LEU A 199 -7.35 6.10 -12.13
N ILE A 200 -8.52 5.92 -12.74
CA ILE A 200 -9.12 4.60 -13.02
C ILE A 200 -8.14 3.71 -13.78
N ARG A 201 -7.53 4.23 -14.85
CA ARG A 201 -6.53 3.51 -15.63
C ARG A 201 -5.33 3.09 -14.80
N SER A 202 -4.86 3.93 -13.88
CA SER A 202 -3.75 3.59 -12.98
C SER A 202 -4.11 2.45 -12.03
N MET A 203 -5.34 2.43 -11.50
CA MET A 203 -5.85 1.33 -10.70
C MET A 203 -5.92 0.04 -11.52
N ASP A 204 -6.52 0.10 -12.72
CA ASP A 204 -6.79 -1.06 -13.56
C ASP A 204 -5.53 -1.66 -14.21
N GLN A 205 -4.48 -0.86 -14.45
CA GLN A 205 -3.24 -1.33 -15.07
C GLN A 205 -2.14 -1.70 -14.07
N TYR A 206 -2.15 -1.11 -12.87
CA TYR A 206 -1.04 -1.26 -11.93
C TYR A 206 -1.50 -1.68 -10.53
N TRP A 207 -2.36 -0.91 -9.87
CA TRP A 207 -2.60 -1.06 -8.43
C TRP A 207 -3.25 -2.38 -8.07
N ARG A 208 -4.24 -2.83 -8.84
CA ARG A 208 -4.97 -4.08 -8.59
C ARG A 208 -4.09 -5.33 -8.60
N TYR A 209 -2.88 -5.22 -9.17
CA TYR A 209 -1.91 -6.30 -9.20
C TYR A 209 -0.86 -6.21 -8.07
N CYS A 210 -0.94 -5.22 -7.19
CA CYS A 210 -0.04 -5.07 -6.05
C CYS A 210 -0.46 -5.94 -4.85
N ILE A 211 -0.97 -7.14 -5.08
CA ILE A 211 -1.32 -8.16 -4.10
C ILE A 211 -0.62 -9.45 -4.53
N ARG A 212 0.23 -10.03 -3.68
CA ARG A 212 0.99 -11.24 -4.01
C ARG A 212 0.19 -12.51 -3.80
N ASN A 213 -0.68 -12.54 -2.77
CA ASN A 213 -1.60 -13.67 -2.62
C ASN A 213 -2.45 -13.78 -3.89
N GLU A 214 -2.29 -14.91 -4.61
CA GLU A 214 -2.87 -15.09 -5.95
C GLU A 214 -4.38 -15.12 -5.90
N GLU A 215 -4.94 -15.86 -4.97
CA GLU A 215 -6.39 -16.01 -4.84
C GLU A 215 -7.06 -14.69 -4.47
N GLU A 216 -6.48 -13.93 -3.55
CA GLU A 216 -6.96 -12.60 -3.15
C GLU A 216 -6.85 -11.60 -4.31
N ARG A 217 -5.71 -11.60 -5.02
CA ARG A 217 -5.50 -10.77 -6.21
C ARG A 217 -6.50 -11.07 -7.30
N GLU A 218 -6.70 -12.34 -7.63
CA GLU A 218 -7.66 -12.75 -8.67
C GLU A 218 -9.09 -12.34 -8.31
N TRP A 219 -9.47 -12.46 -7.04
CA TRP A 219 -10.77 -12.03 -6.57
C TRP A 219 -10.92 -10.51 -6.67
N VAL A 220 -9.94 -9.71 -6.20
CA VAL A 220 -9.97 -8.24 -6.30
C VAL A 220 -10.03 -7.80 -7.76
N VAL A 221 -9.20 -8.39 -8.63
CA VAL A 221 -9.17 -8.09 -10.07
C VAL A 221 -10.53 -8.39 -10.70
N ARG A 222 -11.15 -9.54 -10.40
CA ARG A 222 -12.46 -9.93 -10.89
C ARG A 222 -13.55 -8.94 -10.45
N VAL A 223 -13.58 -8.55 -9.17
CA VAL A 223 -14.54 -7.54 -8.66
C VAL A 223 -14.41 -6.23 -9.43
N ILE A 224 -13.18 -5.75 -9.62
CA ILE A 224 -12.93 -4.51 -10.38
C ILE A 224 -13.43 -4.67 -11.82
N ASP A 225 -13.10 -5.77 -12.51
CA ASP A 225 -13.49 -6.00 -13.89
C ASP A 225 -15.02 -6.10 -14.06
N GLU A 226 -15.72 -6.78 -13.16
CA GLU A 226 -17.18 -6.89 -13.14
C GLU A 226 -17.83 -5.51 -12.98
N VAL A 227 -17.29 -4.67 -12.08
CA VAL A 227 -17.78 -3.29 -11.89
C VAL A 227 -17.52 -2.44 -13.14
N ARG A 228 -16.34 -2.57 -13.76
CA ARG A 228 -16.01 -1.83 -15.00
C ARG A 228 -16.92 -2.18 -16.17
N ARG A 229 -17.39 -3.45 -16.24
CA ARG A 229 -18.33 -3.92 -17.28
C ARG A 229 -19.80 -3.64 -16.93
N GLY A 230 -20.08 -3.13 -15.72
CA GLY A 230 -21.46 -2.92 -15.25
C GLY A 230 -22.19 -4.23 -14.88
N GLU A 231 -21.47 -5.31 -14.67
CA GLU A 231 -22.00 -6.64 -14.30
C GLU A 231 -22.17 -6.78 -12.78
N ARG A 232 -21.53 -5.88 -12.02
CA ARG A 232 -21.57 -5.85 -10.56
C ARG A 232 -21.71 -4.42 -10.07
N GLU A 233 -22.58 -4.21 -9.11
CA GLU A 233 -22.61 -2.99 -8.33
C GLU A 233 -21.62 -3.12 -7.17
N TRP A 234 -20.86 -2.03 -6.87
CA TRP A 234 -19.93 -1.98 -5.75
C TRP A 234 -20.15 -0.68 -4.99
N THR A 235 -20.88 -0.79 -3.89
CA THR A 235 -21.27 0.33 -3.04
C THR A 235 -20.55 0.26 -1.69
N GLN A 236 -20.84 1.21 -0.82
CA GLN A 236 -20.35 1.17 0.56
C GLN A 236 -20.83 -0.11 1.30
N THR A 237 -22.03 -0.60 0.98
CA THR A 237 -22.56 -1.82 1.59
C THR A 237 -21.74 -3.06 1.23
N GLU A 238 -21.42 -3.25 -0.04
CA GLU A 238 -20.57 -4.37 -0.51
C GLU A 238 -19.16 -4.27 0.10
N TYR A 239 -18.62 -3.06 0.19
CA TYR A 239 -17.33 -2.83 0.86
C TYR A 239 -17.37 -3.24 2.34
N GLU A 240 -18.38 -2.79 3.11
CA GLU A 240 -18.52 -3.15 4.53
C GLU A 240 -18.71 -4.66 4.73
N GLN A 241 -19.42 -5.33 3.83
CA GLN A 241 -19.54 -6.78 3.85
C GLN A 241 -18.19 -7.48 3.59
N ALA A 242 -17.39 -6.96 2.66
CA ALA A 242 -16.06 -7.49 2.39
C ALA A 242 -15.11 -7.28 3.60
N ILE A 243 -15.15 -6.12 4.23
CA ILE A 243 -14.41 -5.85 5.47
C ILE A 243 -14.83 -6.78 6.61
N TRP A 244 -16.12 -6.99 6.77
CA TRP A 244 -16.63 -7.93 7.78
C TRP A 244 -16.14 -9.37 7.51
N ARG A 245 -16.22 -9.85 6.25
CA ARG A 245 -15.67 -11.17 5.87
C ARG A 245 -14.20 -11.26 6.24
N ARG A 246 -13.40 -10.26 5.87
CA ARG A 246 -11.97 -10.21 6.24
C ARG A 246 -11.77 -10.40 7.74
N LYS A 247 -12.56 -9.71 8.56
CA LYS A 247 -12.46 -9.75 10.02
C LYS A 247 -12.77 -11.13 10.59
N VAL A 248 -13.71 -11.88 10.01
CA VAL A 248 -14.17 -13.18 10.54
C VAL A 248 -13.46 -14.38 9.89
N THR A 249 -12.99 -14.27 8.65
CA THR A 249 -12.41 -15.39 7.89
C THR A 249 -10.93 -15.20 7.58
N GLY A 250 -10.37 -13.99 7.76
CA GLY A 250 -9.04 -13.64 7.30
C GLY A 250 -8.95 -13.29 5.81
N SER A 251 -10.05 -13.33 5.03
CA SER A 251 -10.09 -13.04 3.59
C SER A 251 -11.26 -12.14 3.23
N PHE A 252 -11.11 -11.30 2.18
CA PHE A 252 -12.22 -10.53 1.62
C PHE A 252 -13.15 -11.36 0.73
N ARG A 253 -12.73 -12.53 0.32
CA ARG A 253 -13.39 -13.41 -0.64
C ARG A 253 -14.71 -13.96 -0.10
N GLU A 254 -15.68 -14.14 -1.00
CA GLU A 254 -17.03 -14.62 -0.69
C GLU A 254 -17.09 -16.14 -0.48
N ASP A 255 -16.12 -16.88 -1.06
CA ASP A 255 -16.04 -18.34 -1.03
C ASP A 255 -15.30 -18.90 0.20
N VAL A 256 -14.76 -18.04 1.07
CA VAL A 256 -14.08 -18.43 2.30
C VAL A 256 -15.06 -18.39 3.48
N GLN A 257 -15.27 -19.53 4.13
CA GLN A 257 -16.11 -19.62 5.31
C GLN A 257 -15.31 -19.39 6.60
N ALA A 258 -15.97 -18.88 7.63
CA ALA A 258 -15.39 -18.80 8.96
C ALA A 258 -15.19 -20.21 9.52
N ASN A 259 -13.99 -20.51 9.99
CA ASN A 259 -13.68 -21.75 10.70
C ASN A 259 -14.23 -21.74 12.12
#